data_b5ee7d697059829db41eb3112120acf4
#
_entry.id   b5ee7d697059829db41eb3112120acf4
#
_cell.length_a   1.000
_cell.length_b   1.000
_cell.length_c   1.000
_cell.angle_alpha   90.00
_cell.angle_beta   90.00
_cell.angle_gamma   90.00
#
_symmetry.space_group_name_H-M   'P 1'
#
loop_
_entity.id
_entity.type
_entity.pdbx_description
1 polymer ?
#
loop_
_entity_poly.entity_id
_entity_poly.type
_entity_poly.pdbx_seq_one_letter_code
_entity_poly.pdbx_strand_id
1 'polypeptide(L)'
;MLCQIQVFTLILVSMKISSVAVFCGSKNGNNPLYTDHTIQLGKLLAKNNITLIYGGGNVGIMGKIADEVMTNGGKVIGVIPQVLVEWERQHTGISELFIVDDMHIRKKKMYDLCDAAIIL
;
A
#
# COMPACT_ATOMS: atom_id res chain seq x y z
N MET A 1 8.30 9.76 15.45
CA MET A 1 7.72 8.83 14.47
C MET A 1 6.56 9.43 13.72
N LEU A 2 5.60 10.07 14.38
CA LEU A 2 4.59 10.88 13.69
C LEU A 2 5.23 11.94 12.80
N CYS A 3 6.31 12.57 13.26
CA CYS A 3 7.04 13.59 12.49
C CYS A 3 7.62 13.03 11.19
N GLN A 4 8.09 11.79 11.19
CA GLN A 4 8.65 11.18 9.98
C GLN A 4 7.57 10.99 8.91
N ILE A 5 6.38 10.54 9.29
CA ILE A 5 5.27 10.38 8.36
C ILE A 5 4.82 11.74 7.81
N GLN A 6 4.75 12.77 8.65
CA GLN A 6 4.39 14.13 8.22
C GLN A 6 5.40 14.72 7.23
N VAL A 7 6.70 14.56 7.51
CA VAL A 7 7.78 15.00 6.61
C VAL A 7 7.67 14.28 5.28
N PHE A 8 7.43 12.98 5.31
CA PHE A 8 7.27 12.18 4.11
C PHE A 8 6.09 12.68 3.26
N THR A 9 4.96 12.97 3.90
CA THR A 9 3.78 13.52 3.23
C THR A 9 4.10 14.85 2.54
N LEU A 10 4.82 15.75 3.21
CA LEU A 10 5.23 17.04 2.62
C LEU A 10 6.08 16.84 1.37
N ILE A 11 7.02 15.89 1.40
CA ILE A 11 7.87 15.59 0.24
C ILE A 11 7.02 15.08 -0.92
N LEU A 12 6.10 14.14 -0.66
CA LEU A 12 5.23 13.59 -1.69
C LEU A 12 4.39 14.66 -2.37
N VAL A 13 3.78 15.55 -1.57
CA VAL A 13 2.94 16.65 -2.10
C VAL A 13 3.78 17.64 -2.88
N SER A 14 4.96 18.03 -2.38
CA SER A 14 5.87 18.96 -3.05
C SER A 14 6.33 18.45 -4.41
N MET A 15 6.52 17.16 -4.55
CA MET A 15 6.98 16.52 -5.79
C MET A 15 5.82 16.19 -6.74
N LYS A 16 4.59 16.53 -6.38
CA LYS A 16 3.38 16.26 -7.16
C LYS A 16 3.22 14.78 -7.49
N ILE A 17 3.54 13.92 -6.52
CA ILE A 17 3.40 12.47 -6.65
C ILE A 17 1.92 12.13 -6.54
N SER A 18 1.41 11.34 -7.48
CA SER A 18 0.01 10.91 -7.50
C SER A 18 -0.20 9.45 -7.14
N SER A 19 0.86 8.65 -7.15
CA SER A 19 0.79 7.24 -6.77
C SER A 19 2.05 6.79 -6.04
N VAL A 20 1.89 5.95 -5.04
CA VAL A 20 3.00 5.44 -4.22
C VAL A 20 2.86 3.93 -4.07
N ALA A 21 3.93 3.21 -4.39
CA ALA A 21 4.01 1.79 -4.10
C ALA A 21 4.49 1.59 -2.67
N VAL A 22 3.76 0.80 -1.89
CA VAL A 22 4.15 0.47 -0.52
C VAL A 22 4.52 -1.00 -0.47
N PHE A 23 5.77 -1.27 -0.11
CA PHE A 23 6.30 -2.62 0.08
C PHE A 23 6.31 -2.94 1.57
N CYS A 24 5.49 -3.88 1.97
CA CYS A 24 5.37 -4.32 3.36
C CYS A 24 5.17 -5.82 3.44
N GLY A 25 5.44 -6.39 4.62
CA GLY A 25 5.18 -7.80 4.87
C GLY A 25 3.70 -8.08 5.08
N SER A 26 3.35 -9.37 5.06
CA SER A 26 1.99 -9.84 5.31
C SER A 26 1.69 -9.99 6.80
N LYS A 27 2.68 -9.84 7.68
CA LYS A 27 2.52 -9.97 9.13
C LYS A 27 2.42 -8.61 9.80
N ASN A 28 1.78 -8.56 10.97
CA ASN A 28 1.63 -7.32 11.73
C ASN A 28 2.93 -6.83 12.39
N GLY A 29 3.95 -7.68 12.48
CA GLY A 29 5.17 -7.37 13.22
C GLY A 29 5.00 -7.57 14.72
N ASN A 30 6.05 -7.29 15.50
CA ASN A 30 6.09 -7.52 16.93
C ASN A 30 5.70 -6.31 17.76
N ASN A 31 5.57 -5.14 17.15
CA ASN A 31 5.32 -3.89 17.85
C ASN A 31 4.02 -3.25 17.36
N PRO A 32 3.06 -2.96 18.27
CA PRO A 32 1.81 -2.29 17.89
C PRO A 32 2.01 -0.97 17.15
N LEU A 33 3.16 -0.31 17.33
CA LEU A 33 3.47 0.93 16.62
C LEU A 33 3.52 0.74 15.10
N TYR A 34 3.90 -0.44 14.62
CA TYR A 34 3.89 -0.71 13.18
C TYR A 34 2.49 -0.62 12.60
N THR A 35 1.51 -1.14 13.30
CA THR A 35 0.10 -1.04 12.91
C THR A 35 -0.37 0.42 12.93
N ASP A 36 -0.04 1.16 14.00
CA ASP A 36 -0.44 2.56 14.12
C ASP A 36 0.16 3.42 13.01
N HIS A 37 1.43 3.22 12.68
CA HIS A 37 2.08 3.94 11.58
C HIS A 37 1.45 3.60 10.24
N THR A 38 1.10 2.35 10.05
CA THR A 38 0.43 1.89 8.83
C THR A 38 -0.91 2.57 8.65
N ILE A 39 -1.70 2.66 9.72
CA ILE A 39 -2.99 3.33 9.72
C ILE A 39 -2.82 4.80 9.37
N GLN A 40 -1.86 5.48 9.98
CA GLN A 40 -1.59 6.88 9.72
C GLN A 40 -1.14 7.12 8.28
N LEU A 41 -0.27 6.26 7.76
CA LEU A 41 0.17 6.35 6.37
C LEU A 41 -1.01 6.21 5.42
N GLY A 42 -1.89 5.24 5.66
CA GLY A 42 -3.08 5.05 4.84
C GLY A 42 -3.98 6.28 4.82
N LYS A 43 -4.22 6.89 5.98
CA LYS A 43 -5.01 8.11 6.11
C LYS A 43 -4.37 9.28 5.35
N LEU A 44 -3.06 9.43 5.45
CA LEU A 44 -2.35 10.51 4.77
C LEU A 44 -2.37 10.35 3.26
N LEU A 45 -2.22 9.14 2.76
CA LEU A 45 -2.31 8.88 1.32
C LEU A 45 -3.69 9.26 0.79
N ALA A 46 -4.74 8.82 1.46
CA ALA A 46 -6.11 9.15 1.05
C ALA A 46 -6.37 10.66 1.12
N LYS A 47 -5.96 11.30 2.20
CA LYS A 47 -6.15 12.74 2.40
C LYS A 47 -5.50 13.57 1.30
N ASN A 48 -4.36 13.13 0.77
CA ASN A 48 -3.61 13.85 -0.25
C ASN A 48 -3.91 13.37 -1.67
N ASN A 49 -4.94 12.55 -1.85
CA ASN A 49 -5.34 11.99 -3.14
C ASN A 49 -4.21 11.20 -3.81
N ILE A 50 -3.40 10.51 -3.01
CA ILE A 50 -2.31 9.67 -3.51
C ILE A 50 -2.82 8.23 -3.59
N THR A 51 -2.75 7.64 -4.77
CA THR A 51 -3.15 6.25 -4.98
C THR A 51 -2.15 5.31 -4.34
N LEU A 52 -2.65 4.36 -3.56
CA LEU A 52 -1.83 3.29 -3.00
C LEU A 52 -1.66 2.17 -4.04
N ILE A 53 -0.42 1.81 -4.33
CA ILE A 53 -0.08 0.62 -5.11
C ILE A 53 0.57 -0.37 -4.14
N TYR A 54 0.04 -1.58 -4.01
CA TYR A 54 0.59 -2.54 -3.05
C TYR A 54 0.45 -3.97 -3.53
N GLY A 55 0.80 -4.92 -2.68
CA GLY A 55 0.84 -6.34 -3.04
C GLY A 55 -0.50 -7.06 -3.19
N GLY A 56 -1.62 -6.39 -2.98
CA GLY A 56 -2.95 -6.97 -3.24
C GLY A 56 -3.51 -7.90 -2.18
N GLY A 57 -2.76 -8.21 -1.12
CA GLY A 57 -3.21 -9.11 -0.07
C GLY A 57 -4.11 -8.45 0.97
N ASN A 58 -4.74 -9.28 1.79
CA ASN A 58 -5.66 -8.84 2.84
C ASN A 58 -5.26 -9.36 4.23
N VAL A 59 -3.98 -9.62 4.46
CA VAL A 59 -3.49 -10.12 5.74
C VAL A 59 -2.52 -9.13 6.39
N GLY A 60 -2.54 -9.07 7.72
CA GLY A 60 -1.62 -8.25 8.50
C GLY A 60 -1.61 -6.78 8.11
N ILE A 61 -0.43 -6.19 8.07
CA ILE A 61 -0.20 -4.79 7.72
C ILE A 61 -0.70 -4.50 6.29
N MET A 62 -0.53 -5.45 5.40
CA MET A 62 -0.94 -5.33 4.01
C MET A 62 -2.44 -5.05 3.87
N GLY A 63 -3.26 -5.82 4.58
CA GLY A 63 -4.71 -5.58 4.59
C GLY A 63 -5.09 -4.28 5.27
N LYS A 64 -4.40 -3.93 6.35
CA LYS A 64 -4.71 -2.72 7.12
C LYS A 64 -4.47 -1.44 6.34
N ILE A 65 -3.37 -1.34 5.61
CA ILE A 65 -3.09 -0.12 4.83
C ILE A 65 -4.12 0.05 3.71
N ALA A 66 -4.47 -1.02 3.04
CA ALA A 66 -5.48 -0.98 1.99
C ALA A 66 -6.85 -0.54 2.56
N ASP A 67 -7.26 -1.14 3.67
CA ASP A 67 -8.52 -0.79 4.32
C ASP A 67 -8.56 0.67 4.75
N GLU A 68 -7.47 1.20 5.29
CA GLU A 68 -7.43 2.59 5.72
C GLU A 68 -7.55 3.56 4.54
N VAL A 69 -6.87 3.29 3.44
CA VAL A 69 -7.00 4.14 2.25
C VAL A 69 -8.41 4.09 1.71
N MET A 70 -9.01 2.89 1.60
CA MET A 70 -10.39 2.75 1.10
C MET A 70 -11.40 3.41 2.04
N THR A 71 -11.27 3.21 3.34
CA THR A 71 -12.18 3.79 4.35
C THR A 71 -12.17 5.32 4.32
N ASN A 72 -11.03 5.91 4.00
CA ASN A 72 -10.88 7.37 3.94
C ASN A 72 -11.12 7.93 2.53
N GLY A 73 -11.72 7.16 1.64
CA GLY A 73 -12.12 7.63 0.32
C GLY A 73 -11.02 7.68 -0.73
N GLY A 74 -9.87 7.02 -0.47
CA GLY A 74 -8.77 6.97 -1.40
C GLY A 74 -8.89 5.87 -2.44
N LYS A 75 -7.89 5.74 -3.29
CA LYS A 75 -7.82 4.72 -4.33
C LYS A 75 -6.70 3.73 -4.03
N VAL A 76 -6.97 2.45 -4.21
CA VAL A 76 -6.01 1.36 -3.97
C VAL A 76 -5.95 0.45 -5.19
N ILE A 77 -4.74 0.20 -5.67
CA ILE A 77 -4.48 -0.78 -6.72
C ILE A 77 -3.59 -1.87 -6.13
N GLY A 78 -4.06 -3.11 -6.20
CA GLY A 78 -3.31 -4.27 -5.74
C GLY A 78 -2.74 -5.06 -6.90
N VAL A 79 -1.55 -5.62 -6.71
CA VAL A 79 -0.92 -6.51 -7.69
C VAL A 79 -0.45 -7.76 -6.94
N ILE A 80 -1.06 -8.90 -7.22
CA ILE A 80 -0.77 -10.15 -6.51
C ILE A 80 -0.42 -11.27 -7.50
N PRO A 81 0.68 -12.02 -7.27
CA PRO A 81 0.96 -13.19 -8.09
C PRO A 81 0.00 -14.32 -7.79
N GLN A 82 -0.35 -15.08 -8.81
CA GLN A 82 -1.29 -16.21 -8.68
C GLN A 82 -0.91 -17.15 -7.54
N VAL A 83 0.38 -17.44 -7.38
CA VAL A 83 0.88 -18.35 -6.35
C VAL A 83 0.61 -17.85 -4.92
N LEU A 84 0.44 -16.55 -4.72
CA LEU A 84 0.20 -15.97 -3.39
C LEU A 84 -1.27 -15.64 -3.11
N VAL A 85 -2.17 -15.88 -4.05
CA VAL A 85 -3.59 -15.55 -3.87
C VAL A 85 -4.18 -16.21 -2.62
N GLU A 86 -3.86 -17.48 -2.38
CA GLU A 86 -4.35 -18.18 -1.19
C GLU A 86 -3.61 -17.76 0.08
N TRP A 87 -2.30 -17.55 0.00
CA TRP A 87 -1.47 -17.24 1.16
C TRP A 87 -1.68 -15.82 1.68
N GLU A 88 -1.78 -14.86 0.77
CA GLU A 88 -1.95 -13.46 1.13
C GLU A 88 -3.41 -13.02 1.09
N ARG A 89 -4.31 -13.90 0.68
CA ARG A 89 -5.73 -13.64 0.58
C ARG A 89 -6.01 -12.34 -0.17
N GLN A 90 -6.25 -12.45 -1.48
CA GLN A 90 -6.53 -11.27 -2.29
C GLN A 90 -7.59 -10.38 -1.66
N HIS A 91 -7.37 -9.10 -1.68
CA HIS A 91 -8.30 -8.11 -1.14
C HIS A 91 -9.35 -7.77 -2.19
N THR A 92 -10.60 -8.08 -1.90
CA THR A 92 -11.71 -7.87 -2.83
C THR A 92 -12.38 -6.50 -2.69
N GLY A 93 -12.06 -5.75 -1.64
CA GLY A 93 -12.66 -4.44 -1.35
C GLY A 93 -11.89 -3.25 -1.87
N ILE A 94 -10.82 -3.45 -2.66
CA ILE A 94 -10.00 -2.38 -3.19
C ILE A 94 -10.49 -1.91 -4.57
N SER A 95 -9.94 -0.79 -5.06
CA SER A 95 -10.38 -0.17 -6.32
C SER A 95 -10.10 -1.05 -7.54
N GLU A 96 -8.89 -1.60 -7.63
CA GLU A 96 -8.47 -2.50 -8.71
C GLU A 96 -7.54 -3.58 -8.17
N LEU A 97 -7.65 -4.79 -8.70
CA LEU A 97 -6.75 -5.89 -8.35
C LEU A 97 -6.27 -6.57 -9.62
N PHE A 98 -4.95 -6.62 -9.80
CA PHE A 98 -4.30 -7.33 -10.90
C PHE A 98 -3.70 -8.63 -10.36
N ILE A 99 -4.12 -9.76 -10.92
CA ILE A 99 -3.50 -11.05 -10.63
C ILE A 99 -2.49 -11.33 -11.74
N VAL A 100 -1.23 -11.49 -11.37
CA VAL A 100 -0.13 -11.65 -12.32
C VAL A 100 0.51 -13.03 -12.18
N ASP A 101 1.31 -13.43 -13.20
CA ASP A 101 1.82 -14.79 -13.26
C ASP A 101 2.90 -15.09 -12.22
N ASP A 102 3.78 -14.13 -11.90
CA ASP A 102 4.88 -14.36 -10.97
C ASP A 102 5.32 -13.08 -10.23
N MET A 103 6.30 -13.24 -9.32
CA MET A 103 6.82 -12.13 -8.51
C MET A 103 7.57 -11.09 -9.33
N HIS A 104 8.20 -11.48 -10.41
CA HIS A 104 8.89 -10.57 -11.31
C HIS A 104 7.92 -9.61 -11.97
N ILE A 105 6.84 -10.17 -12.50
CA ILE A 105 5.78 -9.37 -13.14
C ILE A 105 5.12 -8.47 -12.11
N ARG A 106 4.91 -8.95 -10.86
CA ARG A 106 4.37 -8.14 -9.76
C ARG A 106 5.21 -6.88 -9.54
N LYS A 107 6.52 -7.05 -9.37
CA LYS A 107 7.43 -5.94 -9.12
C LYS A 107 7.43 -4.95 -10.27
N LYS A 108 7.54 -5.44 -11.49
CA LYS A 108 7.54 -4.59 -12.67
C LYS A 108 6.25 -3.79 -12.78
N LYS A 109 5.10 -4.43 -12.56
CA LYS A 109 3.80 -3.77 -12.61
C LYS A 109 3.69 -2.69 -11.56
N MET A 110 4.13 -2.96 -10.32
CA MET A 110 4.10 -1.97 -9.25
C MET A 110 5.00 -0.77 -9.57
N TYR A 111 6.19 -1.01 -10.09
CA TYR A 111 7.08 0.08 -10.50
C TYR A 111 6.49 0.90 -11.65
N ASP A 112 5.87 0.26 -12.63
CA ASP A 112 5.28 0.95 -13.77
C ASP A 112 4.09 1.83 -13.34
N LEU A 113 3.38 1.46 -12.28
CA LEU A 113 2.19 2.18 -11.83
C LEU A 113 2.50 3.31 -10.84
N CYS A 114 3.66 3.30 -10.18
CA CYS A 114 3.95 4.24 -9.10
C CYS A 114 4.88 5.37 -9.52
N ASP A 115 4.73 6.51 -8.84
CA ASP A 115 5.65 7.65 -8.97
C ASP A 115 6.76 7.60 -7.92
N ALA A 116 6.52 6.93 -6.80
CA ALA A 116 7.48 6.77 -5.71
C ALA A 116 7.18 5.50 -4.93
N ALA A 117 8.11 5.07 -4.10
CA ALA A 117 7.96 3.85 -3.30
C ALA A 117 8.29 4.10 -1.83
N ILE A 118 7.58 3.40 -0.95
CA ILE A 118 7.80 3.37 0.50
C ILE A 118 8.03 1.93 0.90
N ILE A 119 9.01 1.72 1.77
CA ILE A 119 9.28 0.41 2.36
C ILE A 119 8.96 0.49 3.85
N LEU A 120 8.05 -0.37 4.28
CA LEU A 120 7.67 -0.48 5.69
C LEU A 120 8.37 -1.64 6.40
#